data_dfe687d93f1c4b89972380332d2b6ce4
#
_entry.id   dfe687d93f1c4b89972380332d2b6ce4
#
_cell.length_a   1.000
_cell.length_b   1.000
_cell.length_c   1.000
_cell.angle_alpha   90.00
_cell.angle_beta   90.00
_cell.angle_gamma   90.00
#
_symmetry.space_group_name_H-M   'P 1'
#
loop_
_entity.id
_entity.type
_entity.pdbx_description
1 polymer ?
#
loop_
_entity_poly.entity_id
_entity_poly.type
_entity_poly.pdbx_seq_one_letter_code
_entity_poly.pdbx_strand_id
1 'polypeptide(L)'
;MFDVRKFRPRRSLPRLILFLFALSILGMAQDKDSDKDKGKEKESKKTEASGNFVKVGGKVRCDKPDPAYAIEVPDRPGHALQLAKRKCTWTEPMVILGAKTKDGEAVTFAEKMEGGLHTHSFETDTLDNGEKVTMQRMGQVLGEKGPATVKGRWSLMRGTGKLKGIKGGGTYEGKLEADETVVLEFEGIYDPSDMVGGKK
;
A
#
# COMPACT_ATOMS: atom_id res chain seq x y z
N MET A 1 -23.27 -33.51 -14.08
CA MET A 1 -24.72 -33.47 -13.86
C MET A 1 -24.92 -33.36 -12.36
N PHE A 2 -24.85 -32.13 -11.81
CA PHE A 2 -24.97 -31.86 -10.38
C PHE A 2 -26.21 -30.99 -10.13
N ASP A 3 -27.07 -31.48 -9.26
CA ASP A 3 -28.40 -30.98 -8.93
C ASP A 3 -28.32 -29.77 -7.99
N VAL A 4 -28.78 -28.61 -8.45
CA VAL A 4 -28.80 -27.34 -7.68
C VAL A 4 -30.09 -27.29 -6.86
N ARG A 5 -30.05 -27.71 -5.59
CA ARG A 5 -31.17 -27.53 -4.66
C ARG A 5 -31.29 -26.10 -4.18
N LYS A 6 -32.44 -25.51 -4.48
CA LYS A 6 -32.90 -24.18 -4.10
C LYS A 6 -32.85 -23.97 -2.57
N PHE A 7 -32.01 -23.05 -2.14
CA PHE A 7 -32.07 -22.49 -0.79
C PHE A 7 -33.08 -21.34 -0.75
N ARG A 8 -34.14 -21.50 0.06
CA ARG A 8 -35.12 -20.43 0.38
C ARG A 8 -34.57 -19.61 1.55
N PRO A 9 -34.53 -18.28 1.51
CA PRO A 9 -34.19 -17.49 2.68
C PRO A 9 -35.33 -17.36 3.65
N ARG A 10 -35.09 -17.69 4.92
CA ARG A 10 -35.99 -17.39 6.04
C ARG A 10 -35.87 -15.92 6.40
N ARG A 11 -36.96 -15.20 6.26
CA ARG A 11 -37.14 -13.84 6.79
C ARG A 11 -37.26 -13.93 8.32
N SER A 12 -36.35 -13.25 9.05
CA SER A 12 -36.52 -12.95 10.47
C SER A 12 -36.71 -11.44 10.64
N LEU A 13 -37.78 -11.09 11.35
CA LEU A 13 -38.21 -9.72 11.69
C LEU A 13 -37.23 -9.06 12.66
N PRO A 14 -37.09 -7.74 12.60
CA PRO A 14 -36.26 -6.97 13.54
C PRO A 14 -37.01 -6.76 14.86
N ARG A 15 -36.38 -7.12 15.98
CA ARG A 15 -36.78 -6.67 17.32
C ARG A 15 -36.19 -5.27 17.57
N LEU A 16 -37.11 -4.32 17.60
CA LEU A 16 -36.88 -2.94 18.04
C LEU A 16 -36.61 -2.95 19.54
N ILE A 17 -35.40 -2.65 19.99
CA ILE A 17 -35.10 -2.37 21.41
C ILE A 17 -34.78 -0.89 21.54
N LEU A 18 -35.74 -0.18 22.15
CA LEU A 18 -35.65 1.20 22.54
C LEU A 18 -34.86 1.26 23.87
N PHE A 19 -33.67 1.87 23.90
CA PHE A 19 -32.99 2.22 25.13
C PHE A 19 -33.00 3.74 25.29
N LEU A 20 -33.86 4.18 26.21
CA LEU A 20 -33.83 5.49 26.85
C LEU A 20 -32.67 5.52 27.85
N PHE A 21 -31.72 6.43 27.69
CA PHE A 21 -30.79 6.79 28.75
C PHE A 21 -30.96 8.26 29.10
N ALA A 22 -31.30 8.43 30.38
CA ALA A 22 -31.57 9.69 31.07
C ALA A 22 -30.28 10.50 31.27
N LEU A 23 -30.43 11.82 31.14
CA LEU A 23 -29.46 12.84 31.59
C LEU A 23 -29.25 12.76 33.11
N SER A 24 -27.99 12.84 33.52
CA SER A 24 -27.64 13.29 34.88
C SER A 24 -26.51 14.31 34.76
N ILE A 25 -26.90 15.57 34.95
CA ILE A 25 -26.01 16.71 35.16
C ILE A 25 -25.76 16.78 36.66
N LEU A 26 -24.53 16.76 37.10
CA LEU A 26 -24.11 17.32 38.39
C LEU A 26 -22.72 17.96 38.23
N GLY A 27 -22.70 19.24 38.43
CA GLY A 27 -21.49 20.04 38.51
C GLY A 27 -20.83 19.96 39.89
N MET A 28 -19.54 20.30 39.94
CA MET A 28 -18.82 20.88 41.08
C MET A 28 -17.51 21.46 40.55
N ALA A 29 -17.46 22.77 40.57
CA ALA A 29 -16.66 23.64 41.47
C ALA A 29 -15.14 23.55 41.33
N GLN A 30 -14.65 24.69 40.86
CA GLN A 30 -13.32 25.29 40.90
C GLN A 30 -12.44 24.86 42.11
N ASP A 31 -11.16 24.64 41.80
CA ASP A 31 -10.09 25.19 42.63
C ASP A 31 -8.95 25.68 41.73
N LYS A 32 -8.56 26.93 42.02
CA LYS A 32 -7.39 27.60 41.49
C LYS A 32 -6.19 27.17 42.34
N ASP A 33 -5.17 26.65 41.69
CA ASP A 33 -3.82 26.90 42.19
C ASP A 33 -2.85 27.13 41.05
N SER A 34 -2.15 28.20 41.18
CA SER A 34 -1.17 28.82 40.32
C SER A 34 0.17 28.18 40.60
N ASP A 35 0.74 27.43 39.66
CA ASP A 35 2.18 27.22 39.67
C ASP A 35 2.75 27.48 38.26
N LYS A 36 3.59 28.52 38.23
CA LYS A 36 4.42 28.93 37.13
C LYS A 36 5.56 27.91 36.98
N ASP A 37 5.40 26.94 36.13
CA ASP A 37 6.56 26.18 35.66
C ASP A 37 6.94 26.64 34.24
N LYS A 38 8.12 27.27 34.16
CA LYS A 38 8.77 27.72 32.94
C LYS A 38 9.28 26.47 32.20
N GLY A 39 8.39 25.79 31.52
CA GLY A 39 8.78 24.79 30.54
C GLY A 39 9.58 25.43 29.41
N LYS A 40 10.90 25.28 29.42
CA LYS A 40 11.76 25.52 28.27
C LYS A 40 11.22 24.72 27.07
N GLU A 41 10.60 25.44 26.17
CA GLU A 41 10.31 24.95 24.83
C GLU A 41 11.64 24.58 24.17
N LYS A 42 11.95 23.30 24.21
CA LYS A 42 13.03 22.73 23.38
C LYS A 42 12.56 22.84 21.95
N GLU A 43 12.96 23.93 21.32
CA GLU A 43 12.94 24.09 19.87
C GLU A 43 13.64 22.86 19.28
N SER A 44 12.85 21.91 18.83
CA SER A 44 13.30 20.74 18.06
C SER A 44 13.94 21.31 16.80
N LYS A 45 15.26 21.48 16.79
CA LYS A 45 16.02 21.73 15.58
C LYS A 45 15.69 20.62 14.60
N LYS A 46 14.78 20.92 13.66
CA LYS A 46 14.54 20.14 12.47
C LYS A 46 15.88 20.10 11.73
N THR A 47 16.63 19.03 11.94
CA THR A 47 17.84 18.75 11.17
C THR A 47 17.36 18.55 9.75
N GLU A 48 17.46 19.56 8.93
CA GLU A 48 17.33 19.43 7.49
C GLU A 48 18.49 18.54 7.04
N ALA A 49 18.21 17.26 6.90
CA ALA A 49 19.13 16.34 6.25
C ALA A 49 19.22 16.80 4.79
N SER A 50 20.26 17.55 4.47
CA SER A 50 20.68 17.88 3.11
C SER A 50 21.16 16.60 2.42
N GLY A 51 20.25 15.66 2.18
CA GLY A 51 20.50 14.47 1.38
C GLY A 51 20.44 14.85 -0.11
N ASN A 52 21.30 14.27 -0.91
CA ASN A 52 21.27 14.39 -2.38
C ASN A 52 20.12 13.55 -2.96
N PHE A 53 18.91 13.79 -2.50
CA PHE A 53 17.74 13.04 -2.97
C PHE A 53 17.44 13.33 -4.43
N VAL A 54 17.26 12.26 -5.20
CA VAL A 54 16.87 12.31 -6.61
C VAL A 54 15.39 11.95 -6.71
N LYS A 55 14.62 12.80 -7.38
CA LYS A 55 13.20 12.51 -7.67
C LYS A 55 13.10 11.41 -8.71
N VAL A 56 12.16 10.50 -8.50
CA VAL A 56 11.82 9.43 -9.44
C VAL A 56 10.32 9.28 -9.56
N GLY A 57 9.90 8.83 -10.71
CA GLY A 57 8.52 8.48 -10.99
C GLY A 57 8.45 7.63 -12.25
N GLY A 58 7.29 7.08 -12.50
CA GLY A 58 7.06 6.26 -13.68
C GLY A 58 5.69 5.59 -13.64
N LYS A 59 5.37 4.86 -14.70
CA LYS A 59 4.10 4.16 -14.85
C LYS A 59 4.32 2.72 -15.24
N VAL A 60 3.68 1.82 -14.50
CA VAL A 60 3.75 0.38 -14.74
C VAL A 60 2.37 -0.19 -15.02
N ARG A 61 2.30 -1.12 -15.95
CA ARG A 61 1.15 -1.98 -16.18
C ARG A 61 1.50 -3.41 -15.76
N CYS A 62 0.69 -3.99 -14.87
CA CYS A 62 0.81 -5.39 -14.49
C CYS A 62 -0.36 -6.19 -15.05
N ASP A 63 -0.07 -7.35 -15.62
CA ASP A 63 -1.06 -8.27 -16.17
C ASP A 63 -1.99 -8.81 -15.06
N LYS A 64 -3.07 -9.47 -15.46
CA LYS A 64 -3.88 -10.24 -14.53
C LYS A 64 -3.03 -11.26 -13.76
N PRO A 65 -3.42 -11.63 -12.54
CA PRO A 65 -2.60 -12.52 -11.72
C PRO A 65 -2.54 -13.94 -12.31
N ASP A 66 -1.32 -14.49 -12.33
CA ASP A 66 -1.07 -15.87 -12.72
C ASP A 66 0.24 -16.38 -12.09
N PRO A 67 0.18 -17.32 -11.11
CA PRO A 67 -1.02 -17.86 -10.50
C PRO A 67 -1.67 -16.91 -9.48
N ALA A 68 -2.93 -17.23 -9.12
CA ALA A 68 -3.66 -16.62 -8.02
C ALA A 68 -4.31 -17.69 -7.14
N TYR A 69 -4.22 -17.48 -5.84
CA TYR A 69 -4.80 -18.37 -4.81
C TYR A 69 -5.59 -17.54 -3.83
N ALA A 70 -6.70 -18.08 -3.35
CA ALA A 70 -7.50 -17.47 -2.29
C ALA A 70 -7.94 -18.53 -1.28
N ILE A 71 -7.93 -18.14 0.00
CA ILE A 71 -8.40 -18.97 1.11
C ILE A 71 -9.38 -18.12 1.90
N GLU A 72 -10.62 -18.60 2.03
CA GLU A 72 -11.63 -17.95 2.87
C GLU A 72 -11.28 -18.14 4.35
N VAL A 73 -11.43 -17.05 5.12
CA VAL A 73 -11.29 -17.07 6.57
C VAL A 73 -12.69 -17.16 7.19
N PRO A 74 -12.99 -18.18 8.01
CA PRO A 74 -14.37 -18.48 8.44
C PRO A 74 -14.90 -17.58 9.57
N ASP A 75 -14.22 -16.48 9.89
CA ASP A 75 -14.61 -15.54 10.94
C ASP A 75 -15.80 -14.65 10.54
N ARG A 76 -15.90 -14.29 9.25
CA ARG A 76 -16.98 -13.46 8.69
C ARG A 76 -17.11 -13.65 7.18
N PRO A 77 -18.31 -13.42 6.61
CA PRO A 77 -18.53 -13.53 5.17
C PRO A 77 -17.64 -12.58 4.36
N GLY A 78 -17.04 -13.09 3.29
CA GLY A 78 -16.21 -12.30 2.35
C GLY A 78 -14.80 -11.99 2.82
N HIS A 79 -14.40 -12.41 4.02
CA HIS A 79 -13.02 -12.35 4.48
C HIS A 79 -12.19 -13.44 3.79
N ALA A 80 -11.11 -13.06 3.13
CA ALA A 80 -10.23 -14.00 2.45
C ALA A 80 -8.78 -13.49 2.41
N LEU A 81 -7.85 -14.43 2.48
CA LEU A 81 -6.44 -14.19 2.22
C LEU A 81 -6.13 -14.60 0.78
N GLN A 82 -5.38 -13.77 0.08
CA GLN A 82 -5.02 -13.99 -1.32
C GLN A 82 -3.52 -13.93 -1.51
N LEU A 83 -3.01 -14.76 -2.41
CA LEU A 83 -1.64 -14.71 -2.89
C LEU A 83 -1.68 -14.73 -4.41
N ALA A 84 -1.01 -13.75 -5.03
CA ALA A 84 -1.04 -13.59 -6.47
C ALA A 84 0.34 -13.20 -7.00
N LYS A 85 0.67 -13.68 -8.20
CA LYS A 85 1.85 -13.29 -8.97
C LYS A 85 1.41 -12.58 -10.23
N ARG A 86 2.12 -11.51 -10.61
CA ARG A 86 1.86 -10.74 -11.83
C ARG A 86 3.16 -10.46 -12.57
N LYS A 87 3.10 -10.43 -13.89
CA LYS A 87 4.14 -9.82 -14.72
C LYS A 87 3.81 -8.35 -14.90
N CYS A 88 4.83 -7.51 -14.82
CA CYS A 88 4.69 -6.07 -14.90
C CYS A 88 5.62 -5.51 -15.97
N THR A 89 5.16 -4.52 -16.74
CA THR A 89 5.93 -3.82 -17.76
C THR A 89 5.82 -2.32 -17.53
N TRP A 90 6.94 -1.63 -17.47
CA TRP A 90 6.98 -0.19 -17.31
C TRP A 90 6.64 0.50 -18.63
N THR A 91 5.51 1.19 -18.68
CA THR A 91 5.07 2.01 -19.83
C THR A 91 5.74 3.38 -19.83
N GLU A 92 6.01 3.92 -18.65
CA GLU A 92 6.86 5.09 -18.41
C GLU A 92 7.94 4.66 -17.42
N PRO A 93 9.19 4.44 -17.87
CA PRO A 93 10.24 3.89 -17.02
C PRO A 93 10.62 4.80 -15.87
N MET A 94 10.80 4.25 -14.68
CA MET A 94 11.52 4.89 -13.59
C MET A 94 13.01 4.88 -13.90
N VAL A 95 13.70 6.03 -13.73
CA VAL A 95 15.14 6.16 -14.02
C VAL A 95 15.92 6.19 -12.71
N ILE A 96 16.84 5.23 -12.53
CA ILE A 96 17.69 5.10 -11.34
C ILE A 96 19.15 5.05 -11.79
N LEU A 97 19.97 6.02 -11.38
CA LEU A 97 21.38 6.19 -11.83
C LEU A 97 21.51 6.13 -13.36
N GLY A 98 20.54 6.67 -14.09
CA GLY A 98 20.54 6.71 -15.55
C GLY A 98 20.04 5.44 -16.24
N ALA A 99 19.85 4.33 -15.52
CA ALA A 99 19.25 3.11 -16.05
C ALA A 99 17.71 3.13 -15.91
N LYS A 100 17.01 2.55 -16.87
CA LYS A 100 15.55 2.57 -16.98
C LYS A 100 14.95 1.24 -16.59
N THR A 101 13.93 1.23 -15.74
CA THR A 101 13.13 0.03 -15.48
C THR A 101 12.43 -0.45 -16.76
N LYS A 102 12.32 -1.76 -16.94
CA LYS A 102 11.66 -2.39 -18.11
C LYS A 102 10.53 -3.30 -17.69
N ASP A 103 10.88 -4.47 -17.17
CA ASP A 103 9.97 -5.54 -16.86
C ASP A 103 10.21 -6.01 -15.43
N GLY A 104 9.16 -6.45 -14.76
CA GLY A 104 9.24 -6.96 -13.41
C GLY A 104 8.25 -8.08 -13.14
N GLU A 105 8.42 -8.68 -11.98
CA GLU A 105 7.48 -9.62 -11.39
C GLU A 105 7.09 -9.13 -10.01
N ALA A 106 5.78 -9.07 -9.76
CA ALA A 106 5.21 -8.72 -8.47
C ALA A 106 4.55 -9.94 -7.83
N VAL A 107 4.88 -10.20 -6.56
CA VAL A 107 4.15 -11.16 -5.71
C VAL A 107 3.42 -10.35 -4.66
N THR A 108 2.10 -10.54 -4.59
CA THR A 108 1.20 -9.81 -3.69
C THR A 108 0.51 -10.76 -2.74
N PHE A 109 0.63 -10.48 -1.44
CA PHE A 109 -0.29 -10.95 -0.42
C PHE A 109 -1.38 -9.90 -0.24
N ALA A 110 -2.63 -10.34 -0.18
CA ALA A 110 -3.76 -9.44 0.07
C ALA A 110 -4.73 -10.04 1.07
N GLU A 111 -5.30 -9.18 1.91
CA GLU A 111 -6.41 -9.50 2.80
C GLU A 111 -7.65 -8.78 2.29
N LYS A 112 -8.64 -9.57 1.89
CA LYS A 112 -9.95 -9.06 1.47
C LYS A 112 -10.82 -8.87 2.69
N MET A 113 -11.30 -7.64 2.86
CA MET A 113 -12.24 -7.26 3.91
C MET A 113 -13.41 -6.48 3.30
N GLU A 114 -14.40 -6.15 4.14
CA GLU A 114 -15.47 -5.26 3.74
C GLU A 114 -14.89 -3.92 3.24
N GLY A 115 -15.26 -3.52 2.02
CA GLY A 115 -14.81 -2.27 1.40
C GLY A 115 -13.52 -2.33 0.58
N GLY A 116 -12.82 -3.47 0.50
CA GLY A 116 -11.65 -3.57 -0.37
C GLY A 116 -10.61 -4.62 0.01
N LEU A 117 -9.40 -4.43 -0.53
CA LEU A 117 -8.25 -5.29 -0.27
C LEU A 117 -7.13 -4.47 0.38
N HIS A 118 -6.55 -5.00 1.46
CA HIS A 118 -5.26 -4.54 1.96
C HIS A 118 -4.16 -5.36 1.29
N THR A 119 -3.17 -4.70 0.72
CA THR A 119 -2.14 -5.37 -0.10
C THR A 119 -0.75 -5.13 0.42
N HIS A 120 0.06 -6.18 0.35
CA HIS A 120 1.50 -6.14 0.58
C HIS A 120 2.18 -6.88 -0.57
N SER A 121 3.00 -6.18 -1.34
CA SER A 121 3.62 -6.72 -2.54
C SER A 121 5.14 -6.55 -2.50
N PHE A 122 5.83 -7.51 -3.10
CA PHE A 122 7.23 -7.38 -3.48
C PHE A 122 7.32 -7.45 -5.00
N GLU A 123 7.93 -6.44 -5.59
CA GLU A 123 8.17 -6.37 -7.02
C GLU A 123 9.66 -6.29 -7.30
N THR A 124 10.13 -7.11 -8.22
CA THR A 124 11.52 -7.09 -8.68
C THR A 124 11.55 -6.73 -10.15
N ASP A 125 12.10 -5.56 -10.44
CA ASP A 125 12.23 -5.01 -11.79
C ASP A 125 13.64 -5.23 -12.32
N THR A 126 13.73 -5.48 -13.61
CA THR A 126 14.96 -5.52 -14.38
C THR A 126 15.10 -4.20 -15.13
N LEU A 127 16.28 -3.58 -15.05
CA LEU A 127 16.62 -2.37 -15.75
C LEU A 127 17.21 -2.69 -17.14
N ASP A 128 17.29 -1.67 -18.00
CA ASP A 128 17.83 -1.79 -19.37
C ASP A 128 19.32 -2.19 -19.43
N ASN A 129 20.06 -1.93 -18.35
CA ASN A 129 21.46 -2.37 -18.18
C ASN A 129 21.61 -3.77 -17.56
N GLY A 130 20.50 -4.49 -17.31
CA GLY A 130 20.47 -5.84 -16.70
C GLY A 130 20.57 -5.87 -15.18
N GLU A 131 20.76 -4.73 -14.50
CA GLU A 131 20.68 -4.66 -13.05
C GLU A 131 19.23 -4.83 -12.60
N LYS A 132 19.04 -5.20 -11.32
CA LYS A 132 17.72 -5.40 -10.74
C LYS A 132 17.51 -4.54 -9.51
N VAL A 133 16.27 -4.11 -9.32
CA VAL A 133 15.82 -3.44 -8.10
C VAL A 133 14.60 -4.16 -7.56
N THR A 134 14.52 -4.33 -6.24
CA THR A 134 13.35 -4.87 -5.56
C THR A 134 12.72 -3.79 -4.72
N MET A 135 11.43 -3.58 -4.90
CA MET A 135 10.61 -2.69 -4.09
C MET A 135 9.55 -3.47 -3.31
N GLN A 136 9.20 -2.94 -2.15
CA GLN A 136 8.05 -3.34 -1.36
C GLN A 136 6.95 -2.30 -1.56
N ARG A 137 5.73 -2.77 -1.70
CA ARG A 137 4.54 -1.90 -1.77
C ARG A 137 3.54 -2.31 -0.70
N MET A 138 2.98 -1.33 -0.02
CA MET A 138 1.90 -1.52 0.95
C MET A 138 0.76 -0.56 0.61
N GLY A 139 -0.45 -1.06 0.48
CA GLY A 139 -1.56 -0.21 0.08
C GLY A 139 -2.91 -0.90 0.13
N GLN A 140 -3.84 -0.30 -0.59
CA GLN A 140 -5.25 -0.70 -0.61
C GLN A 140 -5.79 -0.66 -2.04
N VAL A 141 -6.71 -1.60 -2.32
CA VAL A 141 -7.60 -1.56 -3.47
C VAL A 141 -8.99 -1.21 -2.95
N LEU A 142 -9.53 -0.09 -3.36
CA LEU A 142 -10.80 0.45 -2.90
C LEU A 142 -11.85 0.35 -4.02
N GLY A 143 -12.95 -0.32 -3.74
CA GLY A 143 -14.05 -0.61 -4.65
C GLY A 143 -14.32 -2.11 -4.76
N GLU A 144 -15.60 -2.45 -4.86
CA GLU A 144 -16.03 -3.86 -4.90
C GLU A 144 -16.40 -4.33 -6.31
N LYS A 145 -16.71 -3.42 -7.22
CA LYS A 145 -17.18 -3.72 -8.58
C LYS A 145 -16.66 -2.70 -9.59
N GLY A 146 -16.21 -3.19 -10.75
CA GLY A 146 -15.67 -2.35 -11.83
C GLY A 146 -14.24 -1.90 -11.57
N PRO A 147 -13.76 -0.88 -12.27
CA PRO A 147 -12.44 -0.34 -12.03
C PRO A 147 -12.32 0.17 -10.59
N ALA A 148 -11.39 -0.42 -9.82
CA ALA A 148 -11.15 -0.05 -8.43
C ALA A 148 -9.92 0.84 -8.32
N THR A 149 -9.94 1.78 -7.37
CA THR A 149 -8.78 2.62 -7.08
C THR A 149 -7.74 1.85 -6.29
N VAL A 150 -6.50 1.93 -6.72
CA VAL A 150 -5.34 1.35 -6.03
C VAL A 150 -4.45 2.50 -5.55
N LYS A 151 -4.07 2.48 -4.27
CA LYS A 151 -3.15 3.50 -3.72
C LYS A 151 -2.34 2.95 -2.56
N GLY A 152 -1.15 3.51 -2.36
CA GLY A 152 -0.30 3.10 -1.26
C GLY A 152 1.06 3.78 -1.24
N ARG A 153 1.98 3.14 -0.53
CA ARG A 153 3.37 3.55 -0.41
C ARG A 153 4.28 2.44 -0.93
N TRP A 154 5.43 2.84 -1.42
CA TRP A 154 6.49 1.93 -1.85
C TRP A 154 7.82 2.32 -1.23
N SER A 155 8.70 1.35 -1.11
CA SER A 155 10.08 1.54 -0.66
C SER A 155 11.02 0.62 -1.42
N LEU A 156 12.21 1.11 -1.73
CA LEU A 156 13.28 0.33 -2.31
C LEU A 156 13.94 -0.51 -1.21
N MET A 157 14.02 -1.82 -1.45
CA MET A 157 14.52 -2.79 -0.46
C MET A 157 15.91 -3.28 -0.80
N ARG A 158 16.21 -3.42 -2.09
CA ARG A 158 17.40 -4.08 -2.56
C ARG A 158 17.70 -3.70 -4.01
N GLY A 159 18.98 -3.61 -4.36
CA GLY A 159 19.46 -3.49 -5.73
C GLY A 159 20.63 -4.42 -6.01
N THR A 160 20.90 -4.71 -7.27
CA THR A 160 22.11 -5.44 -7.71
C THR A 160 23.15 -4.48 -8.29
N GLY A 161 24.37 -4.94 -8.50
CA GLY A 161 25.44 -4.16 -9.13
C GLY A 161 25.65 -2.80 -8.49
N LYS A 162 25.52 -1.74 -9.27
CA LYS A 162 25.68 -0.34 -8.83
C LYS A 162 24.53 0.13 -7.92
N LEU A 163 23.40 -0.56 -7.95
CA LEU A 163 22.22 -0.26 -7.14
C LEU A 163 22.28 -0.86 -5.73
N LYS A 164 23.36 -1.59 -5.37
CA LYS A 164 23.53 -2.09 -3.99
C LYS A 164 23.54 -0.93 -3.01
N GLY A 165 22.76 -1.08 -1.94
CA GLY A 165 22.59 -0.04 -0.92
C GLY A 165 21.49 0.96 -1.23
N ILE A 166 20.76 0.80 -2.34
CA ILE A 166 19.68 1.71 -2.72
C ILE A 166 18.65 1.85 -1.59
N LYS A 167 18.32 3.10 -1.29
CA LYS A 167 17.25 3.49 -0.38
C LYS A 167 16.39 4.53 -1.04
N GLY A 168 15.10 4.44 -0.85
CA GLY A 168 14.16 5.37 -1.41
C GLY A 168 12.74 4.90 -1.21
N GLY A 169 11.80 5.72 -1.63
CA GLY A 169 10.40 5.39 -1.51
C GLY A 169 9.52 6.58 -1.89
N GLY A 170 8.22 6.33 -1.83
CA GLY A 170 7.23 7.32 -2.19
C GLY A 170 5.83 6.76 -2.12
N THR A 171 4.98 7.30 -2.96
CA THR A 171 3.57 6.89 -3.10
C THR A 171 3.32 6.33 -4.48
N TYR A 172 2.26 5.54 -4.58
CA TYR A 172 1.70 5.12 -5.85
C TYR A 172 0.20 5.20 -5.81
N GLU A 173 -0.38 5.47 -6.97
CA GLU A 173 -1.81 5.40 -7.18
C GLU A 173 -2.11 4.83 -8.57
N GLY A 174 -3.35 4.39 -8.78
CA GLY A 174 -3.76 3.85 -10.06
C GLY A 174 -5.08 3.11 -10.00
N LYS A 175 -5.25 2.16 -10.92
CA LYS A 175 -6.50 1.44 -11.11
C LYS A 175 -6.27 -0.06 -11.28
N LEU A 176 -7.17 -0.83 -10.70
CA LEU A 176 -7.43 -2.22 -11.04
C LEU A 176 -8.58 -2.21 -12.06
N GLU A 177 -8.30 -2.66 -13.26
CA GLU A 177 -9.28 -2.70 -14.35
C GLU A 177 -10.20 -3.92 -14.25
N ALA A 178 -11.29 -3.93 -15.03
CA ALA A 178 -12.26 -5.02 -15.02
C ALA A 178 -11.70 -6.38 -15.52
N ASP A 179 -10.64 -6.34 -16.32
CA ASP A 179 -9.89 -7.52 -16.78
C ASP A 179 -8.80 -7.97 -15.81
N GLU A 180 -8.83 -7.43 -14.58
CA GLU A 180 -7.86 -7.67 -13.51
C GLU A 180 -6.43 -7.18 -13.80
N THR A 181 -6.19 -6.42 -14.87
CA THR A 181 -4.93 -5.71 -15.04
C THR A 181 -4.84 -4.53 -14.08
N VAL A 182 -3.61 -4.16 -13.69
CA VAL A 182 -3.36 -3.04 -12.78
C VAL A 182 -2.45 -2.03 -13.48
N VAL A 183 -2.84 -0.76 -13.45
CA VAL A 183 -1.98 0.34 -13.91
C VAL A 183 -1.69 1.24 -12.73
N LEU A 184 -0.39 1.46 -12.44
CA LEU A 184 0.07 2.26 -11.30
C LEU A 184 1.01 3.36 -11.78
N GLU A 185 0.84 4.54 -11.20
CA GLU A 185 1.77 5.66 -11.29
C GLU A 185 2.53 5.80 -9.98
N PHE A 186 3.84 5.96 -10.09
CA PHE A 186 4.77 6.06 -8.97
C PHE A 186 5.38 7.44 -8.89
N GLU A 187 5.45 7.98 -7.68
CA GLU A 187 6.20 9.19 -7.37
C GLU A 187 7.02 9.00 -6.09
N GLY A 188 8.22 9.56 -6.04
CA GLY A 188 9.05 9.47 -4.85
C GLY A 188 10.47 9.98 -5.06
N ILE A 189 11.35 9.51 -4.18
CA ILE A 189 12.75 9.89 -4.15
C ILE A 189 13.63 8.69 -3.84
N TYR A 190 14.90 8.74 -4.26
CA TYR A 190 15.93 7.84 -3.75
C TYR A 190 17.19 8.61 -3.36
N ASP A 191 17.99 8.03 -2.49
CA ASP A 191 19.28 8.56 -2.06
C ASP A 191 20.41 7.76 -2.73
N PRO A 192 21.23 8.38 -3.59
CA PRO A 192 22.35 7.69 -4.22
C PRO A 192 23.58 7.55 -3.32
N SER A 193 23.65 8.22 -2.17
CA SER A 193 24.87 8.32 -1.35
C SER A 193 25.34 6.98 -0.79
N ASP A 194 24.41 6.07 -0.46
CA ASP A 194 24.69 4.74 0.07
C ASP A 194 24.91 3.69 -1.04
N MET A 195 24.66 4.05 -2.29
CA MET A 195 24.79 3.13 -3.43
C MET A 195 26.25 2.97 -3.86
N VAL A 196 26.60 1.77 -4.31
CA VAL A 196 27.95 1.49 -4.85
C VAL A 196 28.23 2.38 -6.07
N GLY A 197 27.25 2.57 -6.95
CA GLY A 197 27.37 3.44 -8.13
C GLY A 197 27.15 4.93 -7.87
N GLY A 198 26.71 5.32 -6.68
CA GLY A 198 26.46 6.71 -6.29
C GLY A 198 27.65 7.41 -5.65
N LYS A 199 28.66 6.64 -5.25
CA LYS A 199 29.90 7.21 -4.70
C LYS A 199 30.76 7.77 -5.83
N LYS A 200 30.93 9.08 -5.85
CA LYS A 200 31.89 9.79 -6.70
C LYS A 200 33.12 10.14 -5.89
#